data_a0914cf9576fe423fe9e7cafe9469fbf
#
_entry.id   a0914cf9576fe423fe9e7cafe9469fbf
#
_cell.length_a   1.000
_cell.length_b   1.000
_cell.length_c   1.000
_cell.angle_alpha   90.00
_cell.angle_beta   90.00
_cell.angle_gamma   90.00
#
_symmetry.space_group_name_H-M   'P 1'
#
loop_
_entity.id
_entity.type
_entity.pdbx_description
1 polymer ?
#
loop_
_entity_poly.entity_id
_entity_poly.type
_entity_poly.pdbx_seq_one_letter_code
_entity_poly.pdbx_strand_id
1 'polypeptide(L)'
;MRGQLALRAATVASWASRRAGRGNGSMIGGLIALKIDPSLMTQLGRGKRTVLVTGTNGKSTTTRMTAAALQTLGGADRRGLSSVATQADGANMDAGIVAALTAHRSAPLAAIEVDELHLPHVADALNPSVVVLLNLSRDQLDRVGEINMIERRLREGMARHPAAVLIANCDDVLVTSIAYDHPNVVWVSAGSGWSVDATSCPRSGEPIVWEGEHWYSTGADFQRPVPQWRVGEHTLSGPDGLEIPLALALPGRANRGNAAQAVAAAVALGADPAAAAAAAGTVREIAGRYRTVEVDGRRTRMLLAKNPAGWQEALSMIDPAATGLVIAVNGQVPDGEDLSWLWDVRFEHFEGTQVVAAGERATDLAVRLTYAGVEHITVADPLDAIASCPPGRVEVLANYTAFRDLNRDLETGAGA
;
A
#
# COMPACT_ATOMS: atom_id res chain seq x y z
N MET A 1 -31.90 -10.73 13.89
CA MET A 1 -31.64 -12.16 14.18
C MET A 1 -30.58 -12.75 13.25
N ARG A 2 -30.64 -12.55 11.91
CA ARG A 2 -29.63 -13.11 10.96
C ARG A 2 -28.20 -12.63 11.27
N GLY A 3 -28.00 -11.33 11.49
CA GLY A 3 -26.66 -10.78 11.78
C GLY A 3 -25.99 -11.37 13.03
N GLN A 4 -26.76 -11.63 14.10
CA GLN A 4 -26.19 -12.30 15.28
C GLN A 4 -25.81 -13.74 15.03
N LEU A 5 -26.59 -14.47 14.22
CA LEU A 5 -26.27 -15.81 13.80
C LEU A 5 -25.00 -15.83 12.93
N ALA A 6 -24.90 -14.89 11.97
CA ALA A 6 -23.73 -14.73 11.10
C ALA A 6 -22.44 -14.49 11.93
N LEU A 7 -22.51 -13.62 12.93
CA LEU A 7 -21.37 -13.32 13.80
C LEU A 7 -20.95 -14.52 14.66
N ARG A 8 -21.89 -15.29 15.20
CA ARG A 8 -21.59 -16.51 15.95
C ARG A 8 -20.95 -17.57 15.04
N ALA A 9 -21.49 -17.78 13.86
CA ALA A 9 -20.94 -18.69 12.87
C ALA A 9 -19.53 -18.30 12.43
N ALA A 10 -19.29 -17.00 12.20
CA ALA A 10 -17.96 -16.45 11.90
C ALA A 10 -16.95 -16.75 13.01
N THR A 11 -17.34 -16.54 14.26
CA THR A 11 -16.47 -16.77 15.42
C THR A 11 -16.07 -18.25 15.52
N VAL A 12 -17.02 -19.16 15.36
CA VAL A 12 -16.78 -20.62 15.39
C VAL A 12 -15.88 -21.04 14.22
N ALA A 13 -16.15 -20.55 13.01
CA ALA A 13 -15.35 -20.87 11.84
C ALA A 13 -13.91 -20.35 11.94
N SER A 14 -13.73 -19.12 12.43
CA SER A 14 -12.39 -18.55 12.67
C SER A 14 -11.62 -19.33 13.72
N TRP A 15 -12.29 -19.76 14.80
CA TRP A 15 -11.69 -20.60 15.82
C TRP A 15 -11.27 -21.96 15.27
N ALA A 16 -12.13 -22.63 14.52
CA ALA A 16 -11.85 -23.93 13.90
C ALA A 16 -10.68 -23.84 12.90
N SER A 17 -10.64 -22.79 12.08
CA SER A 17 -9.54 -22.56 11.13
C SER A 17 -8.19 -22.39 11.82
N ARG A 18 -8.14 -21.58 12.89
CA ARG A 18 -6.91 -21.42 13.70
C ARG A 18 -6.45 -22.75 14.30
N ARG A 19 -7.38 -23.54 14.84
CA ARG A 19 -7.04 -24.84 15.46
C ARG A 19 -6.58 -25.87 14.42
N ALA A 20 -6.99 -25.72 13.16
CA ALA A 20 -6.55 -26.56 12.04
C ALA A 20 -5.23 -26.08 11.38
N GLY A 21 -4.56 -25.05 11.93
CA GLY A 21 -3.30 -24.53 11.38
C GLY A 21 -3.45 -23.83 10.02
N ARG A 22 -4.67 -23.42 9.61
CA ARG A 22 -4.96 -22.79 8.32
C ARG A 22 -4.97 -21.25 8.41
N GLY A 23 -3.94 -20.67 9.01
CA GLY A 23 -3.79 -19.23 9.20
C GLY A 23 -4.68 -18.68 10.34
N ASN A 24 -4.82 -17.34 10.43
CA ASN A 24 -5.56 -16.67 11.51
C ASN A 24 -7.09 -16.85 11.45
N GLY A 25 -7.62 -17.45 10.36
CA GLY A 25 -9.03 -17.80 10.20
C GLY A 25 -9.99 -16.62 9.97
N SER A 26 -9.49 -15.39 9.94
CA SER A 26 -10.33 -14.19 9.79
C SER A 26 -11.10 -14.17 8.47
N MET A 27 -10.44 -14.51 7.37
CA MET A 27 -11.05 -14.59 6.03
C MET A 27 -12.20 -15.61 5.96
N ILE A 28 -11.99 -16.81 6.51
CA ILE A 28 -13.00 -17.88 6.49
C ILE A 28 -14.22 -17.48 7.30
N GLY A 29 -14.01 -16.87 8.46
CA GLY A 29 -15.10 -16.32 9.28
C GLY A 29 -15.90 -15.24 8.56
N GLY A 30 -15.24 -14.30 7.91
CA GLY A 30 -15.88 -13.26 7.12
C GLY A 30 -16.70 -13.78 5.95
N LEU A 31 -16.17 -14.76 5.19
CA LEU A 31 -16.88 -15.40 4.09
C LEU A 31 -18.17 -16.11 4.55
N ILE A 32 -18.11 -16.85 5.66
CA ILE A 32 -19.29 -17.53 6.21
C ILE A 32 -20.31 -16.50 6.71
N ALA A 33 -19.86 -15.45 7.37
CA ALA A 33 -20.73 -14.39 7.84
C ALA A 33 -21.51 -13.73 6.71
N LEU A 34 -20.84 -13.38 5.61
CA LEU A 34 -21.44 -12.75 4.44
C LEU A 34 -22.40 -13.68 3.68
N LYS A 35 -22.13 -14.99 3.67
CA LYS A 35 -23.09 -15.98 3.11
C LYS A 35 -24.38 -16.07 3.92
N ILE A 36 -24.31 -15.90 5.24
CA ILE A 36 -25.48 -15.96 6.14
C ILE A 36 -26.25 -14.62 6.09
N ASP A 37 -25.52 -13.51 6.12
CA ASP A 37 -26.09 -12.16 6.07
C ASP A 37 -25.28 -11.24 5.16
N PRO A 38 -25.67 -11.09 3.87
CA PRO A 38 -24.98 -10.19 2.93
C PRO A 38 -25.00 -8.71 3.35
N SER A 39 -25.91 -8.28 4.20
CA SER A 39 -26.01 -6.91 4.71
C SER A 39 -25.14 -6.65 5.95
N LEU A 40 -24.33 -7.62 6.38
CA LEU A 40 -23.57 -7.55 7.63
C LEU A 40 -22.54 -6.42 7.62
N MET A 41 -21.89 -6.15 6.48
CA MET A 41 -20.95 -5.03 6.34
C MET A 41 -21.63 -3.71 6.67
N THR A 42 -22.78 -3.44 6.07
CA THR A 42 -23.59 -2.23 6.34
C THR A 42 -24.02 -2.14 7.80
N GLN A 43 -24.42 -3.25 8.42
CA GLN A 43 -24.82 -3.27 9.82
C GLN A 43 -23.65 -2.94 10.76
N LEU A 44 -22.47 -3.45 10.49
CA LEU A 44 -21.25 -3.25 11.28
C LEU A 44 -20.67 -1.83 11.09
N GLY A 45 -20.89 -1.22 9.93
CA GLY A 45 -20.46 0.15 9.63
C GLY A 45 -21.33 1.24 10.25
N ARG A 46 -22.58 0.92 10.65
CA ARG A 46 -23.51 1.91 11.19
C ARG A 46 -22.95 2.63 12.41
N GLY A 47 -23.01 3.98 12.36
CA GLY A 47 -22.56 4.86 13.44
C GLY A 47 -21.05 5.00 13.58
N LYS A 48 -20.26 4.39 12.68
CA LYS A 48 -18.81 4.61 12.62
C LYS A 48 -18.47 5.72 11.63
N ARG A 49 -17.52 6.58 11.99
CA ARG A 49 -16.86 7.45 11.01
C ARG A 49 -15.76 6.64 10.34
N THR A 50 -15.92 6.37 9.05
CA THR A 50 -15.07 5.43 8.34
C THR A 50 -14.16 6.17 7.35
N VAL A 51 -12.88 5.82 7.37
CA VAL A 51 -11.90 6.16 6.35
C VAL A 51 -11.63 4.90 5.53
N LEU A 52 -11.85 4.97 4.22
CA LEU A 52 -11.46 3.93 3.27
C LEU A 52 -10.14 4.31 2.62
N VAL A 53 -9.21 3.38 2.49
CA VAL A 53 -7.90 3.59 1.87
C VAL A 53 -7.74 2.64 0.70
N THR A 54 -7.51 3.19 -0.50
CA THR A 54 -7.34 2.43 -1.72
C THR A 54 -6.21 2.97 -2.58
N GLY A 55 -5.77 2.19 -3.56
CA GLY A 55 -4.69 2.48 -4.49
C GLY A 55 -3.81 1.26 -4.73
N THR A 56 -3.08 1.21 -5.82
CA THR A 56 -2.28 0.05 -6.20
C THR A 56 -1.21 -0.26 -5.16
N ASN A 57 -0.46 0.75 -4.73
CA ASN A 57 0.63 0.61 -3.74
C ASN A 57 0.36 1.45 -2.49
N GLY A 58 0.91 1.04 -1.34
CA GLY A 58 0.86 1.80 -0.09
C GLY A 58 -0.39 1.58 0.77
N LYS A 59 -1.41 0.84 0.32
CA LYS A 59 -2.68 0.61 1.04
C LYS A 59 -2.50 0.25 2.51
N SER A 60 -1.81 -0.85 2.79
CA SER A 60 -1.65 -1.37 4.17
C SER A 60 -0.88 -0.40 5.06
N THR A 61 0.16 0.25 4.52
CA THR A 61 0.95 1.25 5.24
C THR A 61 0.10 2.45 5.62
N THR A 62 -0.59 3.02 4.62
CA THR A 62 -1.43 4.20 4.83
C THR A 62 -2.59 3.89 5.77
N THR A 63 -3.21 2.71 5.66
CA THR A 63 -4.28 2.29 6.58
C THR A 63 -3.80 2.21 8.02
N ARG A 64 -2.59 1.67 8.27
CA ARG A 64 -2.01 1.62 9.62
C ARG A 64 -1.64 3.01 10.13
N MET A 65 -1.05 3.86 9.30
CA MET A 65 -0.75 5.26 9.64
C MET A 65 -2.04 6.05 9.92
N THR A 66 -3.08 5.85 9.11
CA THR A 66 -4.40 6.45 9.33
C THR A 66 -5.02 5.96 10.64
N ALA A 67 -4.97 4.66 10.91
CA ALA A 67 -5.48 4.12 12.17
C ALA A 67 -4.75 4.71 13.39
N ALA A 68 -3.42 4.82 13.33
CA ALA A 68 -2.62 5.46 14.38
C ALA A 68 -2.98 6.94 14.56
N ALA A 69 -3.09 7.69 13.46
CA ALA A 69 -3.50 9.11 13.49
C ALA A 69 -4.92 9.30 14.05
N LEU A 70 -5.87 8.42 13.69
CA LEU A 70 -7.23 8.46 14.19
C LEU A 70 -7.35 8.13 15.69
N GLN A 71 -6.42 7.36 16.25
CA GLN A 71 -6.39 7.08 17.69
C GLN A 71 -6.23 8.36 18.52
N THR A 72 -5.67 9.43 17.96
CA THR A 72 -5.56 10.73 18.62
C THR A 72 -6.92 11.40 18.87
N LEU A 73 -7.97 11.03 18.12
CA LEU A 73 -9.34 11.53 18.30
C LEU A 73 -10.12 10.84 19.42
N GLY A 74 -9.79 9.60 19.71
CA GLY A 74 -10.43 8.82 20.76
C GLY A 74 -9.45 8.60 21.88
N GLY A 75 -9.60 9.29 23.01
CA GLY A 75 -8.86 8.93 24.22
C GLY A 75 -8.99 7.42 24.45
N ALA A 76 -7.95 6.77 25.00
CA ALA A 76 -7.99 5.36 25.32
C ALA A 76 -9.27 5.04 26.11
N ASP A 77 -10.09 4.12 25.58
CA ASP A 77 -11.23 3.60 26.34
C ASP A 77 -10.69 3.07 27.68
N ARG A 78 -11.46 3.28 28.76
CA ARG A 78 -11.12 2.79 30.12
C ARG A 78 -10.78 1.29 30.17
N ARG A 79 -10.99 0.56 29.07
CA ARG A 79 -10.70 -0.87 28.89
C ARG A 79 -9.48 -1.16 28.02
N GLY A 80 -8.74 -0.13 27.54
CA GLY A 80 -7.59 -0.30 26.64
C GLY A 80 -7.93 -0.85 25.26
N LEU A 81 -9.21 -0.82 24.85
CA LEU A 81 -9.64 -1.27 23.52
C LEU A 81 -9.35 -0.17 22.50
N SER A 82 -8.89 -0.56 21.32
CA SER A 82 -8.67 0.36 20.20
C SER A 82 -9.96 1.09 19.85
N SER A 83 -9.88 2.41 19.76
CA SER A 83 -10.98 3.27 19.30
C SER A 83 -11.19 3.19 17.79
N VAL A 84 -10.30 2.50 17.04
CA VAL A 84 -10.29 2.40 15.58
C VAL A 84 -10.35 0.95 15.14
N ALA A 85 -11.35 0.60 14.33
CA ALA A 85 -11.41 -0.68 13.64
C ALA A 85 -10.48 -0.67 12.42
N THR A 86 -9.60 -1.65 12.29
CA THR A 86 -8.69 -1.78 11.14
C THR A 86 -8.32 -3.23 10.88
N GLN A 87 -7.90 -3.55 9.65
CA GLN A 87 -7.37 -4.87 9.31
C GLN A 87 -5.93 -5.03 9.84
N ALA A 88 -5.64 -6.21 10.40
CA ALA A 88 -4.30 -6.57 10.85
C ALA A 88 -3.40 -7.07 9.69
N ASP A 89 -3.98 -7.78 8.72
CA ASP A 89 -3.25 -8.64 7.78
C ASP A 89 -3.39 -8.24 6.30
N GLY A 90 -3.81 -7.01 6.00
CA GLY A 90 -3.95 -6.51 4.61
C GLY A 90 -5.04 -7.23 3.79
N ALA A 91 -6.03 -7.84 4.47
CA ALA A 91 -7.16 -8.49 3.83
C ALA A 91 -8.18 -7.45 3.35
N ASN A 92 -7.99 -6.93 2.15
CA ASN A 92 -8.66 -5.76 1.56
C ASN A 92 -9.96 -6.08 0.79
N MET A 93 -10.46 -7.31 0.89
CA MET A 93 -11.73 -7.75 0.30
C MET A 93 -12.82 -7.88 1.37
N ASP A 94 -14.06 -8.01 0.97
CA ASP A 94 -15.26 -8.02 1.82
C ASP A 94 -15.16 -8.87 3.08
N ALA A 95 -14.62 -10.09 2.96
CA ALA A 95 -14.48 -10.99 4.09
C ALA A 95 -13.50 -10.45 5.17
N GLY A 96 -12.38 -9.86 4.72
CA GLY A 96 -11.40 -9.24 5.62
C GLY A 96 -11.95 -7.98 6.27
N ILE A 97 -12.71 -7.16 5.54
CA ILE A 97 -13.37 -5.96 6.03
C ILE A 97 -14.40 -6.33 7.12
N VAL A 98 -15.26 -7.31 6.85
CA VAL A 98 -16.26 -7.79 7.82
C VAL A 98 -15.59 -8.37 9.07
N ALA A 99 -14.48 -9.10 8.91
CA ALA A 99 -13.72 -9.64 10.05
C ALA A 99 -13.15 -8.52 10.92
N ALA A 100 -12.55 -7.48 10.32
CA ALA A 100 -12.01 -6.33 11.03
C ALA A 100 -13.10 -5.54 11.78
N LEU A 101 -14.21 -5.24 11.12
CA LEU A 101 -15.35 -4.57 11.74
C LEU A 101 -15.99 -5.40 12.85
N THR A 102 -15.99 -6.72 12.73
CA THR A 102 -16.51 -7.64 13.76
C THR A 102 -15.61 -7.66 14.98
N ALA A 103 -14.29 -7.70 14.80
CA ALA A 103 -13.31 -7.70 15.89
C ALA A 103 -13.39 -6.39 16.71
N HIS A 104 -13.71 -5.26 16.05
CA HIS A 104 -13.76 -3.93 16.66
C HIS A 104 -15.15 -3.31 16.62
N ARG A 105 -16.18 -4.07 17.01
CA ARG A 105 -17.59 -3.66 16.91
C ARG A 105 -17.92 -2.37 17.65
N SER A 106 -17.30 -2.15 18.82
CA SER A 106 -17.52 -0.97 19.67
C SER A 106 -16.72 0.26 19.23
N ALA A 107 -15.75 0.10 18.34
CA ALA A 107 -14.93 1.22 17.88
C ALA A 107 -15.79 2.24 17.12
N PRO A 108 -15.76 3.52 17.48
CA PRO A 108 -16.51 4.58 16.79
C PRO A 108 -15.88 5.01 15.47
N LEU A 109 -14.61 4.69 15.28
CA LEU A 109 -13.82 5.02 14.10
C LEU A 109 -13.41 3.75 13.35
N ALA A 110 -13.18 3.87 12.04
CA ALA A 110 -12.65 2.79 11.25
C ALA A 110 -11.66 3.32 10.18
N ALA A 111 -10.52 2.64 10.04
CA ALA A 111 -9.57 2.83 8.94
C ALA A 111 -9.46 1.50 8.20
N ILE A 112 -10.00 1.44 6.99
CA ILE A 112 -10.23 0.20 6.25
C ILE A 112 -9.49 0.22 4.93
N GLU A 113 -8.62 -0.77 4.74
CA GLU A 113 -7.97 -1.05 3.45
C GLU A 113 -8.99 -1.68 2.50
N VAL A 114 -9.07 -1.18 1.28
CA VAL A 114 -10.01 -1.67 0.25
C VAL A 114 -9.29 -1.84 -1.08
N ASP A 115 -9.51 -2.97 -1.72
CA ASP A 115 -9.08 -3.20 -3.10
C ASP A 115 -9.80 -2.24 -4.05
N GLU A 116 -9.14 -1.77 -5.11
CA GLU A 116 -9.64 -0.74 -6.01
C GLU A 116 -10.98 -1.13 -6.66
N LEU A 117 -11.11 -2.38 -7.09
CA LEU A 117 -12.35 -2.86 -7.71
C LEU A 117 -13.50 -3.05 -6.72
N HIS A 118 -13.15 -3.23 -5.43
CA HIS A 118 -14.13 -3.37 -4.35
C HIS A 118 -14.56 -2.04 -3.74
N LEU A 119 -13.79 -0.95 -3.95
CA LEU A 119 -14.09 0.35 -3.31
C LEU A 119 -15.53 0.84 -3.56
N PRO A 120 -16.10 0.81 -4.78
CA PRO A 120 -17.43 1.36 -5.02
C PRO A 120 -18.53 0.73 -4.16
N HIS A 121 -18.56 -0.61 -4.09
CA HIS A 121 -19.60 -1.29 -3.30
C HIS A 121 -19.33 -1.25 -1.79
N VAL A 122 -18.06 -1.21 -1.37
CA VAL A 122 -17.71 -1.01 0.05
C VAL A 122 -18.11 0.39 0.50
N ALA A 123 -17.91 1.40 -0.34
CA ALA A 123 -18.38 2.76 -0.08
C ALA A 123 -19.91 2.82 0.01
N ASP A 124 -20.62 2.15 -0.89
CA ASP A 124 -22.09 2.03 -0.82
C ASP A 124 -22.55 1.36 0.50
N ALA A 125 -21.81 0.36 1.00
CA ALA A 125 -22.14 -0.35 2.23
C ALA A 125 -21.80 0.43 3.51
N LEU A 126 -20.66 1.14 3.54
CA LEU A 126 -20.13 1.78 4.74
C LEU A 126 -20.41 3.27 4.83
N ASN A 127 -20.79 3.92 3.72
CA ASN A 127 -21.02 5.36 3.61
C ASN A 127 -19.88 6.16 4.27
N PRO A 128 -18.66 6.15 3.68
CA PRO A 128 -17.46 6.65 4.34
C PRO A 128 -17.50 8.16 4.56
N SER A 129 -16.89 8.61 5.64
CA SER A 129 -16.64 10.04 5.87
C SER A 129 -15.48 10.56 5.05
N VAL A 130 -14.47 9.71 4.82
CA VAL A 130 -13.25 10.03 4.07
C VAL A 130 -12.86 8.85 3.20
N VAL A 131 -12.37 9.13 1.98
CA VAL A 131 -11.74 8.14 1.11
C VAL A 131 -10.35 8.65 0.73
N VAL A 132 -9.33 7.83 0.95
CA VAL A 132 -7.94 8.11 0.57
C VAL A 132 -7.63 7.39 -0.74
N LEU A 133 -7.26 8.16 -1.75
CA LEU A 133 -6.87 7.69 -3.08
C LEU A 133 -5.36 7.89 -3.24
N LEU A 134 -4.59 6.80 -3.18
CA LEU A 134 -3.12 6.85 -3.11
C LEU A 134 -2.47 7.04 -4.47
N ASN A 135 -2.62 6.03 -5.31
CA ASN A 135 -2.04 5.94 -6.65
C ASN A 135 -2.77 4.86 -7.46
N LEU A 136 -2.70 4.98 -8.78
CA LEU A 136 -3.11 3.93 -9.70
C LEU A 136 -1.98 3.63 -10.67
N SER A 137 -1.52 2.38 -10.67
CA SER A 137 -0.53 1.86 -11.61
C SER A 137 -0.92 0.47 -12.09
N ARG A 138 -0.33 0.03 -13.19
CA ARG A 138 -0.48 -1.35 -13.66
C ARG A 138 0.04 -2.31 -12.60
N ASP A 139 -0.77 -3.28 -12.21
CA ASP A 139 -0.35 -4.33 -11.28
C ASP A 139 0.30 -5.51 -12.05
N GLN A 140 -0.15 -5.77 -13.27
CA GLN A 140 0.40 -6.77 -14.21
C GLN A 140 0.29 -6.24 -15.65
N LEU A 141 1.27 -6.56 -16.53
CA LEU A 141 1.40 -5.99 -17.88
C LEU A 141 0.27 -6.35 -18.85
N ASP A 142 -0.32 -7.50 -18.69
CA ASP A 142 -1.44 -8.00 -19.50
C ASP A 142 -2.76 -7.23 -19.26
N ARG A 143 -2.75 -6.23 -18.34
CA ARG A 143 -3.92 -5.47 -17.89
C ARG A 143 -3.90 -3.98 -18.24
N VAL A 144 -3.20 -3.56 -19.29
CA VAL A 144 -3.11 -2.12 -19.67
C VAL A 144 -4.49 -1.50 -19.94
N GLY A 145 -5.42 -2.24 -20.55
CA GLY A 145 -6.80 -1.78 -20.71
C GLY A 145 -7.59 -1.69 -19.41
N GLU A 146 -7.14 -2.38 -18.38
CA GLU A 146 -7.82 -2.48 -17.08
C GLU A 146 -7.66 -1.22 -16.23
N ILE A 147 -6.52 -0.52 -16.30
CA ILE A 147 -6.29 0.67 -15.46
C ILE A 147 -7.28 1.81 -15.76
N ASN A 148 -7.59 2.04 -17.02
CA ASN A 148 -8.60 3.05 -17.40
C ASN A 148 -10.02 2.61 -17.02
N MET A 149 -10.28 1.30 -17.01
CA MET A 149 -11.55 0.77 -16.52
C MET A 149 -11.66 0.94 -15.00
N ILE A 150 -10.57 0.70 -14.25
CA ILE A 150 -10.50 0.90 -12.80
C ILE A 150 -10.73 2.37 -12.49
N GLU A 151 -10.00 3.29 -13.16
CA GLU A 151 -10.19 4.74 -13.02
C GLU A 151 -11.67 5.12 -13.18
N ARG A 152 -12.30 4.70 -14.29
CA ARG A 152 -13.69 5.01 -14.57
C ARG A 152 -14.62 4.49 -13.50
N ARG A 153 -14.47 3.23 -13.07
CA ARG A 153 -15.30 2.63 -12.02
C ARG A 153 -15.14 3.35 -10.68
N LEU A 154 -13.92 3.76 -10.33
CA LEU A 154 -13.68 4.52 -9.12
C LEU A 154 -14.30 5.91 -9.19
N ARG A 155 -14.16 6.61 -10.31
CA ARG A 155 -14.76 7.92 -10.55
C ARG A 155 -16.29 7.88 -10.45
N GLU A 156 -16.93 6.92 -11.15
CA GLU A 156 -18.37 6.70 -11.08
C GLU A 156 -18.81 6.28 -9.66
N GLY A 157 -18.00 5.49 -8.97
CA GLY A 157 -18.23 5.09 -7.60
C GLY A 157 -18.23 6.28 -6.63
N MET A 158 -17.19 7.11 -6.69
CA MET A 158 -17.06 8.27 -5.80
C MET A 158 -18.10 9.35 -6.07
N ALA A 159 -18.56 9.51 -7.31
CA ALA A 159 -19.66 10.43 -7.65
C ALA A 159 -20.96 10.15 -6.88
N ARG A 160 -21.17 8.92 -6.41
CA ARG A 160 -22.35 8.55 -5.59
C ARG A 160 -22.20 8.96 -4.11
N HIS A 161 -21.02 9.39 -3.69
CA HIS A 161 -20.72 9.75 -2.29
C HIS A 161 -20.25 11.22 -2.16
N PRO A 162 -21.02 12.21 -2.64
CA PRO A 162 -20.59 13.61 -2.70
C PRO A 162 -20.33 14.23 -1.31
N ALA A 163 -20.84 13.62 -0.25
CA ALA A 163 -20.59 14.07 1.13
C ALA A 163 -19.25 13.57 1.71
N ALA A 164 -18.64 12.55 1.12
CA ALA A 164 -17.33 12.07 1.54
C ALA A 164 -16.22 13.08 1.19
N VAL A 165 -15.20 13.19 2.03
CA VAL A 165 -14.00 13.94 1.68
C VAL A 165 -13.03 13.00 0.98
N LEU A 166 -12.61 13.34 -0.25
CA LEU A 166 -11.57 12.61 -0.95
C LEU A 166 -10.20 13.21 -0.63
N ILE A 167 -9.33 12.42 -0.05
CA ILE A 167 -7.90 12.75 0.11
C ILE A 167 -7.18 12.16 -1.10
N ALA A 168 -6.82 12.99 -2.06
CA ALA A 168 -6.36 12.54 -3.36
C ALA A 168 -4.93 13.03 -3.65
N ASN A 169 -4.07 12.11 -4.12
CA ASN A 169 -2.73 12.44 -4.57
C ASN A 169 -2.79 13.20 -5.90
N CYS A 170 -2.47 14.50 -5.88
CA CYS A 170 -2.47 15.35 -7.07
C CYS A 170 -1.30 15.07 -8.03
N ASP A 171 -0.30 14.31 -7.59
CA ASP A 171 0.85 13.94 -8.41
C ASP A 171 0.55 12.70 -9.29
N ASP A 172 -0.57 12.03 -9.06
CA ASP A 172 -1.04 10.90 -9.85
C ASP A 172 -2.19 11.35 -10.77
N VAL A 173 -1.97 11.25 -12.08
CA VAL A 173 -2.93 11.70 -13.11
C VAL A 173 -4.25 10.93 -13.03
N LEU A 174 -4.18 9.61 -12.79
CA LEU A 174 -5.38 8.75 -12.73
C LEU A 174 -6.18 9.02 -11.46
N VAL A 175 -5.51 9.16 -10.32
CA VAL A 175 -6.14 9.57 -9.05
C VAL A 175 -6.77 10.95 -9.17
N THR A 176 -6.06 11.88 -9.81
CA THR A 176 -6.61 13.23 -10.06
C THR A 176 -7.87 13.13 -10.90
N SER A 177 -7.89 12.30 -11.96
CA SER A 177 -9.09 12.11 -12.78
C SER A 177 -10.29 11.58 -11.99
N ILE A 178 -10.07 10.67 -11.04
CA ILE A 178 -11.13 10.14 -10.18
C ILE A 178 -11.76 11.24 -9.35
N ALA A 179 -10.93 12.14 -8.79
CA ALA A 179 -11.38 13.13 -7.83
C ALA A 179 -11.75 14.50 -8.44
N TYR A 180 -11.41 14.75 -9.72
CA TYR A 180 -11.42 16.07 -10.34
C TYR A 180 -12.76 16.81 -10.25
N ASP A 181 -13.88 16.11 -10.48
CA ASP A 181 -15.23 16.70 -10.45
C ASP A 181 -15.92 16.51 -9.09
N HIS A 182 -15.22 15.94 -8.09
CA HIS A 182 -15.83 15.69 -6.80
C HIS A 182 -15.92 16.99 -5.98
N PRO A 183 -17.06 17.29 -5.30
CA PRO A 183 -17.25 18.56 -4.61
C PRO A 183 -16.36 18.75 -3.37
N ASN A 184 -15.89 17.66 -2.76
CA ASN A 184 -15.13 17.69 -1.51
C ASN A 184 -13.79 16.97 -1.69
N VAL A 185 -12.76 17.67 -2.17
CA VAL A 185 -11.42 17.10 -2.36
C VAL A 185 -10.40 17.87 -1.53
N VAL A 186 -9.50 17.13 -0.91
CA VAL A 186 -8.27 17.62 -0.31
C VAL A 186 -7.10 17.05 -1.12
N TRP A 187 -6.41 17.92 -1.84
CA TRP A 187 -5.29 17.56 -2.69
C TRP A 187 -4.00 17.46 -1.88
N VAL A 188 -3.29 16.35 -2.04
CA VAL A 188 -2.02 16.08 -1.37
C VAL A 188 -0.93 15.87 -2.42
N SER A 189 0.15 16.63 -2.35
CA SER A 189 1.38 16.32 -3.09
C SER A 189 2.14 15.25 -2.32
N ALA A 190 1.82 13.99 -2.61
CA ALA A 190 2.42 12.81 -1.98
C ALA A 190 3.61 12.26 -2.76
N GLY A 191 3.85 12.80 -3.94
CA GLY A 191 4.82 12.36 -4.92
C GLY A 191 4.26 11.29 -5.87
N SER A 192 4.70 11.33 -7.13
CA SER A 192 4.52 10.24 -8.08
C SER A 192 5.84 9.50 -8.20
N GLY A 193 5.94 8.31 -7.61
CA GLY A 193 7.09 7.43 -7.83
C GLY A 193 7.11 6.83 -9.24
N TRP A 194 5.97 6.87 -9.93
CA TRP A 194 5.73 6.21 -11.21
C TRP A 194 4.76 7.02 -12.07
N SER A 195 5.24 7.58 -13.18
CA SER A 195 4.45 8.38 -14.12
C SER A 195 4.22 7.71 -15.48
N VAL A 196 4.85 6.56 -15.72
CA VAL A 196 4.88 5.89 -17.03
C VAL A 196 3.51 5.38 -17.47
N ASP A 197 2.62 5.08 -16.52
CA ASP A 197 1.29 4.54 -16.81
C ASP A 197 0.26 5.60 -17.22
N ALA A 198 0.59 6.88 -17.07
CA ALA A 198 -0.28 8.00 -17.38
C ALA A 198 0.30 8.89 -18.50
N THR A 199 0.49 8.30 -19.67
CA THR A 199 0.97 9.03 -20.87
C THR A 199 -0.14 9.79 -21.59
N SER A 200 -1.39 9.42 -21.34
CA SER A 200 -2.58 10.07 -21.91
C SER A 200 -3.60 10.42 -20.84
N CYS A 201 -4.32 11.49 -21.08
CA CYS A 201 -5.41 11.94 -20.21
C CYS A 201 -6.53 10.89 -20.20
N PRO A 202 -6.92 10.32 -19.04
CA PRO A 202 -7.94 9.29 -18.97
C PRO A 202 -9.34 9.81 -19.36
N ARG A 203 -9.50 11.13 -19.46
CA ARG A 203 -10.76 11.81 -19.77
C ARG A 203 -10.91 12.18 -21.24
N SER A 204 -9.82 12.61 -21.90
CA SER A 204 -9.85 13.11 -23.29
C SER A 204 -9.04 12.22 -24.25
N GLY A 205 -8.13 11.38 -23.75
CA GLY A 205 -7.17 10.64 -24.57
C GLY A 205 -5.95 11.44 -25.03
N GLU A 206 -5.93 12.75 -24.79
CA GLU A 206 -4.84 13.62 -25.19
C GLU A 206 -3.55 13.36 -24.39
N PRO A 207 -2.37 13.69 -24.94
CA PRO A 207 -1.11 13.49 -24.23
C PRO A 207 -1.03 14.27 -22.92
N ILE A 208 -0.39 13.66 -21.92
CA ILE A 208 0.03 14.31 -20.68
C ILE A 208 1.48 14.78 -20.82
N VAL A 209 1.71 16.03 -20.55
CA VAL A 209 3.03 16.68 -20.53
C VAL A 209 3.45 16.92 -19.09
N TRP A 210 4.71 16.60 -18.77
CA TRP A 210 5.33 16.80 -17.46
C TRP A 210 6.37 17.91 -17.52
N GLU A 211 6.26 18.89 -16.64
CA GLU A 211 7.21 19.99 -16.45
C GLU A 211 7.66 20.02 -14.98
N GLY A 212 8.73 19.28 -14.68
CA GLY A 212 9.15 19.05 -13.29
C GLY A 212 8.11 18.24 -12.51
N GLU A 213 7.58 18.82 -11.43
CA GLU A 213 6.50 18.19 -10.64
C GLU A 213 5.10 18.54 -11.17
N HIS A 214 4.98 19.47 -12.11
CA HIS A 214 3.71 19.82 -12.72
C HIS A 214 3.40 18.93 -13.93
N TRP A 215 2.11 18.65 -14.14
CA TRP A 215 1.64 17.96 -15.32
C TRP A 215 0.32 18.56 -15.82
N TYR A 216 0.06 18.46 -17.12
CA TYR A 216 -1.16 18.94 -17.76
C TYR A 216 -1.47 18.13 -19.04
N SER A 217 -2.75 18.13 -19.43
CA SER A 217 -3.21 17.59 -20.72
C SER A 217 -3.10 18.65 -21.80
N THR A 218 -2.59 18.29 -22.98
CA THR A 218 -2.37 19.24 -24.09
C THR A 218 -3.66 19.72 -24.76
N GLY A 219 -4.75 18.98 -24.65
CA GLY A 219 -6.00 19.24 -25.35
C GLY A 219 -7.23 19.38 -24.45
N ALA A 220 -7.06 19.42 -23.12
CA ALA A 220 -8.16 19.51 -22.17
C ALA A 220 -7.78 20.43 -21.01
N ASP A 221 -8.78 21.06 -20.40
CA ASP A 221 -8.60 21.78 -19.12
C ASP A 221 -8.48 20.76 -17.97
N PHE A 222 -7.38 20.00 -17.99
CA PHE A 222 -7.07 19.00 -17.00
C PHE A 222 -5.57 19.03 -16.68
N GLN A 223 -5.27 19.43 -15.45
CA GLN A 223 -3.91 19.62 -14.99
C GLN A 223 -3.78 19.27 -13.50
N ARG A 224 -2.54 19.16 -13.05
CA ARG A 224 -2.23 18.95 -11.64
C ARG A 224 -2.86 20.03 -10.78
N PRO A 225 -3.74 19.67 -9.84
CA PRO A 225 -4.31 20.63 -8.90
C PRO A 225 -3.27 21.20 -7.94
N VAL A 226 -3.57 22.39 -7.41
CA VAL A 226 -2.77 22.99 -6.34
C VAL A 226 -3.00 22.21 -5.05
N PRO A 227 -1.98 21.56 -4.46
CA PRO A 227 -2.16 20.79 -3.24
C PRO A 227 -2.37 21.67 -2.01
N GLN A 228 -3.27 21.24 -1.12
CA GLN A 228 -3.40 21.79 0.24
C GLN A 228 -2.34 21.23 1.18
N TRP A 229 -1.88 19.99 0.93
CA TRP A 229 -0.83 19.35 1.71
C TRP A 229 0.37 19.01 0.83
N ARG A 230 1.58 19.32 1.31
CA ARG A 230 2.83 19.03 0.61
C ARG A 230 3.79 18.32 1.53
N VAL A 231 4.35 17.21 1.06
CA VAL A 231 5.36 16.46 1.79
C VAL A 231 6.77 16.92 1.42
N GLY A 232 7.53 17.34 2.44
CA GLY A 232 8.96 17.58 2.33
C GLY A 232 9.78 16.38 2.81
N GLU A 233 11.07 16.59 2.99
CA GLU A 233 11.97 15.54 3.50
C GLU A 233 11.71 15.24 4.98
N HIS A 234 11.55 16.28 5.80
CA HIS A 234 11.33 16.17 7.24
C HIS A 234 10.12 16.98 7.73
N THR A 235 9.34 17.54 6.82
CA THR A 235 8.21 18.40 7.13
C THR A 235 6.99 18.02 6.31
N LEU A 236 5.83 18.36 6.84
CA LEU A 236 4.55 18.32 6.16
C LEU A 236 3.93 19.71 6.24
N SER A 237 3.80 20.37 5.09
CA SER A 237 3.12 21.66 4.98
C SER A 237 1.65 21.44 4.73
N GLY A 238 0.80 22.16 5.44
CA GLY A 238 -0.67 22.08 5.36
C GLY A 238 -1.32 23.42 5.02
N PRO A 239 -2.66 23.48 5.07
CA PRO A 239 -3.42 24.70 4.86
C PRO A 239 -2.99 25.82 5.82
N ASP A 240 -3.25 27.08 5.44
CA ASP A 240 -3.04 28.28 6.25
C ASP A 240 -1.58 28.47 6.75
N GLY A 241 -0.60 27.96 5.99
CA GLY A 241 0.81 28.09 6.33
C GLY A 241 1.27 27.14 7.44
N LEU A 242 0.50 26.10 7.74
CA LEU A 242 0.85 25.08 8.72
C LEU A 242 2.12 24.34 8.27
N GLU A 243 3.10 24.24 9.17
CA GLU A 243 4.31 23.43 9.01
C GLU A 243 4.44 22.49 10.21
N ILE A 244 4.53 21.18 9.96
CA ILE A 244 4.67 20.16 11.00
C ILE A 244 5.90 19.30 10.73
N PRO A 245 6.68 18.95 11.78
CA PRO A 245 7.73 17.95 11.66
C PRO A 245 7.14 16.59 11.26
N LEU A 246 7.75 15.94 10.28
CA LEU A 246 7.37 14.59 9.83
C LEU A 246 8.55 13.64 10.06
N ALA A 247 8.55 12.99 11.22
CA ALA A 247 9.53 11.98 11.58
C ALA A 247 8.91 10.58 11.45
N LEU A 248 9.38 9.79 10.50
CA LEU A 248 8.86 8.45 10.23
C LEU A 248 9.86 7.38 10.62
N ALA A 249 9.35 6.31 11.24
CA ALA A 249 10.14 5.10 11.46
C ALA A 249 10.34 4.28 10.16
N LEU A 250 9.41 4.38 9.20
CA LEU A 250 9.53 3.78 7.89
C LEU A 250 10.28 4.71 6.92
N PRO A 251 11.34 4.25 6.25
CA PRO A 251 12.09 5.05 5.31
C PRO A 251 11.36 5.22 3.96
N GLY A 252 11.87 6.13 3.15
CA GLY A 252 11.50 6.29 1.76
C GLY A 252 10.45 7.39 1.49
N ARG A 253 10.52 7.91 0.27
CA ARG A 253 9.64 9.01 -0.21
C ARG A 253 8.17 8.59 -0.20
N ALA A 254 7.86 7.35 -0.65
CA ALA A 254 6.50 6.84 -0.66
C ALA A 254 5.87 6.80 0.73
N ASN A 255 6.63 6.40 1.74
CA ASN A 255 6.12 6.37 3.10
C ASN A 255 5.85 7.77 3.66
N ARG A 256 6.61 8.78 3.22
CA ARG A 256 6.30 10.19 3.52
C ARG A 256 4.97 10.62 2.87
N GLY A 257 4.76 10.27 1.59
CA GLY A 257 3.49 10.50 0.89
C GLY A 257 2.31 9.78 1.55
N ASN A 258 2.49 8.52 1.93
CA ASN A 258 1.50 7.73 2.66
C ASN A 258 1.12 8.40 3.98
N ALA A 259 2.11 8.89 4.74
CA ALA A 259 1.90 9.59 5.99
C ALA A 259 1.17 10.92 5.80
N ALA A 260 1.54 11.70 4.78
CA ALA A 260 0.85 12.96 4.45
C ALA A 260 -0.64 12.74 4.18
N GLN A 261 -0.98 11.72 3.39
CA GLN A 261 -2.38 11.37 3.11
C GLN A 261 -3.11 10.83 4.34
N ALA A 262 -2.43 10.03 5.18
CA ALA A 262 -2.99 9.55 6.45
C ALA A 262 -3.29 10.70 7.43
N VAL A 263 -2.37 11.66 7.55
CA VAL A 263 -2.55 12.86 8.38
C VAL A 263 -3.69 13.72 7.84
N ALA A 264 -3.71 14.01 6.54
CA ALA A 264 -4.80 14.78 5.92
C ALA A 264 -6.17 14.11 6.16
N ALA A 265 -6.24 12.77 6.08
CA ALA A 265 -7.47 12.04 6.37
C ALA A 265 -7.92 12.14 7.85
N ALA A 266 -6.98 12.07 8.78
CA ALA A 266 -7.29 12.23 10.21
C ALA A 266 -7.71 13.68 10.53
N VAL A 267 -7.05 14.66 9.95
CA VAL A 267 -7.40 16.11 10.10
C VAL A 267 -8.78 16.40 9.52
N ALA A 268 -9.16 15.80 8.39
CA ALA A 268 -10.50 15.90 7.83
C ALA A 268 -11.59 15.37 8.80
N LEU A 269 -11.21 14.48 9.73
CA LEU A 269 -12.07 14.01 10.81
C LEU A 269 -11.89 14.79 12.13
N GLY A 270 -11.10 15.87 12.14
CA GLY A 270 -10.92 16.78 13.27
C GLY A 270 -9.75 16.43 14.20
N ALA A 271 -8.77 15.62 13.74
CA ALA A 271 -7.56 15.38 14.50
C ALA A 271 -6.64 16.62 14.51
N ASP A 272 -5.92 16.80 15.61
CA ASP A 272 -4.83 17.78 15.64
C ASP A 272 -3.71 17.33 14.68
N PRO A 273 -3.27 18.21 13.74
CA PRO A 273 -2.31 17.83 12.71
C PRO A 273 -0.97 17.32 13.26
N ALA A 274 -0.44 17.95 14.31
CA ALA A 274 0.86 17.58 14.88
C ALA A 274 0.78 16.23 15.61
N ALA A 275 -0.31 16.02 16.37
CA ALA A 275 -0.57 14.75 17.04
C ALA A 275 -0.79 13.61 16.02
N ALA A 276 -1.52 13.86 14.93
CA ALA A 276 -1.74 12.90 13.86
C ALA A 276 -0.44 12.52 13.15
N ALA A 277 0.44 13.51 12.84
CA ALA A 277 1.74 13.27 12.22
C ALA A 277 2.68 12.47 13.14
N ALA A 278 2.75 12.83 14.43
CA ALA A 278 3.53 12.10 15.41
C ALA A 278 3.05 10.64 15.54
N ALA A 279 1.74 10.41 15.61
CA ALA A 279 1.17 9.08 15.71
C ALA A 279 1.43 8.24 14.44
N ALA A 280 1.21 8.80 13.25
CA ALA A 280 1.53 8.14 11.98
C ALA A 280 3.00 7.74 11.89
N GLY A 281 3.90 8.59 12.41
CA GLY A 281 5.35 8.35 12.44
C GLY A 281 5.78 7.16 13.28
N THR A 282 4.96 6.68 14.21
CA THR A 282 5.28 5.51 15.06
C THR A 282 5.16 4.17 14.36
N VAL A 283 4.54 4.10 13.18
CA VAL A 283 4.36 2.87 12.43
C VAL A 283 5.71 2.36 11.92
N ARG A 284 6.13 1.19 12.38
CA ARG A 284 7.48 0.63 12.14
C ARG A 284 7.52 -0.55 11.20
N GLU A 285 6.50 -1.41 11.25
CA GLU A 285 6.47 -2.66 10.51
C GLU A 285 5.16 -2.86 9.78
N ILE A 286 5.25 -3.47 8.60
CA ILE A 286 4.12 -3.94 7.84
C ILE A 286 4.37 -5.42 7.60
N ALA A 287 3.60 -6.26 8.27
CA ALA A 287 3.71 -7.71 8.14
C ALA A 287 3.73 -8.12 6.66
N GLY A 288 4.74 -8.92 6.27
CA GLY A 288 4.86 -9.46 4.93
C GLY A 288 5.37 -8.51 3.84
N ARG A 289 5.90 -7.31 4.18
CA ARG A 289 6.46 -6.39 3.17
C ARG A 289 7.83 -5.81 3.51
N TYR A 290 8.20 -5.83 4.79
CA TYR A 290 9.44 -5.24 5.29
C TYR A 290 9.92 -6.01 6.50
N ARG A 291 11.14 -6.54 6.45
CA ARG A 291 11.73 -7.28 7.56
C ARG A 291 13.24 -7.04 7.61
N THR A 292 13.80 -6.91 8.80
CA THR A 292 15.24 -6.92 9.00
C THR A 292 15.62 -8.13 9.86
N VAL A 293 16.60 -8.91 9.41
CA VAL A 293 17.10 -10.13 10.06
C VAL A 293 18.62 -10.19 9.97
N GLU A 294 19.23 -10.97 10.83
CA GLU A 294 20.65 -11.35 10.70
C GLU A 294 20.75 -12.68 9.95
N VAL A 295 21.54 -12.72 8.89
CA VAL A 295 21.83 -13.92 8.08
C VAL A 295 23.32 -14.02 7.89
N ASP A 296 23.95 -15.08 8.40
CA ASP A 296 25.39 -15.32 8.29
C ASP A 296 26.26 -14.11 8.67
N GLY A 297 25.90 -13.42 9.78
CA GLY A 297 26.60 -12.22 10.24
C GLY A 297 26.37 -10.97 9.37
N ARG A 298 25.39 -11.00 8.46
CA ARG A 298 24.99 -9.87 7.63
C ARG A 298 23.65 -9.32 8.10
N ARG A 299 23.58 -8.01 8.32
CA ARG A 299 22.33 -7.34 8.63
C ARG A 299 21.50 -7.19 7.34
N THR A 300 20.58 -8.12 7.13
CA THR A 300 19.80 -8.25 5.92
C THR A 300 18.44 -7.55 6.06
N ARG A 301 18.17 -6.57 5.19
CA ARG A 301 16.88 -5.91 5.09
C ARG A 301 16.13 -6.38 3.85
N MET A 302 14.97 -6.95 4.06
CA MET A 302 14.13 -7.51 3.01
C MET A 302 12.98 -6.58 2.66
N LEU A 303 12.77 -6.33 1.38
CA LEU A 303 11.73 -5.49 0.80
C LEU A 303 10.93 -6.30 -0.23
N LEU A 304 9.60 -6.26 -0.09
CA LEU A 304 8.67 -6.84 -1.06
C LEU A 304 8.26 -5.80 -2.09
N ALA A 305 8.44 -6.12 -3.38
CA ALA A 305 7.91 -5.36 -4.51
C ALA A 305 7.07 -6.26 -5.42
N LYS A 306 5.89 -5.81 -5.87
CA LYS A 306 4.94 -6.63 -6.62
C LYS A 306 4.79 -6.23 -8.09
N ASN A 307 4.98 -4.96 -8.39
CA ASN A 307 4.77 -4.37 -9.72
C ASN A 307 5.86 -3.34 -10.02
N PRO A 308 6.04 -2.88 -11.26
CA PRO A 308 7.11 -1.96 -11.65
C PRO A 308 7.21 -0.72 -10.77
N ALA A 309 6.08 -0.11 -10.43
CA ALA A 309 6.03 1.05 -9.54
C ALA A 309 6.56 0.72 -8.14
N GLY A 310 6.14 -0.42 -7.57
CA GLY A 310 6.64 -0.91 -6.28
C GLY A 310 8.13 -1.26 -6.30
N TRP A 311 8.64 -1.80 -7.41
CA TRP A 311 10.07 -2.05 -7.61
C TRP A 311 10.87 -0.76 -7.64
N GLN A 312 10.41 0.26 -8.39
CA GLN A 312 11.07 1.55 -8.45
C GLN A 312 11.12 2.23 -7.08
N GLU A 313 10.05 2.11 -6.31
CA GLU A 313 9.98 2.59 -4.93
C GLU A 313 10.96 1.84 -4.01
N ALA A 314 10.97 0.50 -4.04
CA ALA A 314 11.86 -0.32 -3.24
C ALA A 314 13.34 -0.04 -3.57
N LEU A 315 13.67 0.12 -4.85
CA LEU A 315 15.00 0.52 -5.31
C LEU A 315 15.41 1.89 -4.74
N SER A 316 14.50 2.85 -4.65
CA SER A 316 14.75 4.17 -4.07
C SER A 316 15.00 4.14 -2.56
N MET A 317 14.65 3.06 -1.88
CA MET A 317 14.84 2.88 -0.44
C MET A 317 16.15 2.19 -0.07
N ILE A 318 16.91 1.68 -1.05
CA ILE A 318 18.18 1.01 -0.79
C ILE A 318 19.13 1.96 -0.09
N ASP A 319 19.74 1.46 0.98
CA ASP A 319 20.73 2.24 1.69
C ASP A 319 22.00 2.39 0.83
N PRO A 320 22.44 3.62 0.55
CA PRO A 320 23.69 3.85 -0.19
C PRO A 320 24.93 3.21 0.45
N ALA A 321 24.87 2.93 1.76
CA ALA A 321 25.95 2.25 2.49
C ALA A 321 25.82 0.72 2.49
N ALA A 322 24.86 0.13 1.76
CA ALA A 322 24.72 -1.32 1.64
C ALA A 322 25.91 -1.91 0.89
N THR A 323 26.47 -2.97 1.43
CA THR A 323 27.60 -3.71 0.82
C THR A 323 27.14 -4.72 -0.22
N GLY A 324 25.86 -5.13 -0.18
CA GLY A 324 25.27 -6.07 -1.11
C GLY A 324 23.80 -5.76 -1.37
N LEU A 325 23.36 -6.04 -2.62
CA LEU A 325 21.98 -5.96 -3.07
C LEU A 325 21.63 -7.28 -3.74
N VAL A 326 20.78 -8.07 -3.12
CA VAL A 326 20.19 -9.27 -3.68
C VAL A 326 18.84 -8.91 -4.31
N ILE A 327 18.66 -9.19 -5.58
CA ILE A 327 17.40 -9.03 -6.29
C ILE A 327 16.87 -10.42 -6.60
N ALA A 328 15.75 -10.84 -5.99
CA ALA A 328 15.19 -12.17 -6.13
C ALA A 328 13.84 -12.13 -6.86
N VAL A 329 13.78 -12.84 -7.99
CA VAL A 329 12.59 -12.89 -8.85
C VAL A 329 12.18 -14.34 -9.11
N ASN A 330 10.93 -14.67 -8.75
CA ASN A 330 10.28 -15.91 -9.13
C ASN A 330 9.22 -15.64 -10.21
N GLY A 331 8.80 -16.70 -10.93
CA GLY A 331 7.78 -16.64 -11.97
C GLY A 331 6.60 -17.54 -11.66
N GLN A 332 6.13 -17.54 -10.41
CA GLN A 332 4.98 -18.34 -9.99
C GLN A 332 3.66 -17.60 -10.28
N VAL A 333 2.55 -18.33 -10.34
CA VAL A 333 1.21 -17.77 -10.63
C VAL A 333 0.86 -16.53 -9.79
N PRO A 334 1.19 -16.43 -8.47
CA PRO A 334 0.92 -15.22 -7.71
C PRO A 334 1.76 -14.00 -8.08
N ASP A 335 2.90 -14.18 -8.77
CA ASP A 335 3.78 -13.10 -9.23
C ASP A 335 3.45 -12.62 -10.64
N GLY A 336 2.65 -13.41 -11.39
CA GLY A 336 2.54 -13.35 -12.83
C GLY A 336 3.66 -14.13 -13.53
N GLU A 337 3.32 -14.95 -14.50
CA GLU A 337 4.29 -15.77 -15.25
C GLU A 337 5.07 -14.95 -16.27
N ASP A 338 4.50 -13.84 -16.75
CA ASP A 338 5.12 -12.91 -17.67
C ASP A 338 6.03 -11.92 -16.90
N LEU A 339 7.33 -11.97 -17.23
CA LEU A 339 8.36 -11.12 -16.64
C LEU A 339 8.73 -9.90 -17.51
N SER A 340 7.97 -9.58 -18.53
CA SER A 340 8.24 -8.40 -19.37
C SER A 340 8.24 -7.09 -18.57
N TRP A 341 7.57 -7.05 -17.42
CA TRP A 341 7.60 -5.93 -16.47
C TRP A 341 9.01 -5.57 -15.96
N LEU A 342 9.98 -6.50 -16.00
CA LEU A 342 11.38 -6.22 -15.65
C LEU A 342 11.98 -5.13 -16.53
N TRP A 343 11.50 -4.98 -17.76
CA TRP A 343 11.96 -3.95 -18.69
C TRP A 343 11.42 -2.55 -18.38
N ASP A 344 10.35 -2.45 -17.60
CA ASP A 344 9.81 -1.19 -17.11
C ASP A 344 10.55 -0.67 -15.87
N VAL A 345 11.24 -1.57 -15.14
CA VAL A 345 12.00 -1.21 -13.92
C VAL A 345 13.37 -0.64 -14.31
N ARG A 346 13.72 0.50 -13.73
CA ARG A 346 15.03 1.13 -13.89
C ARG A 346 15.99 0.60 -12.85
N PHE A 347 16.90 -0.29 -13.27
CA PHE A 347 17.94 -0.88 -12.40
C PHE A 347 19.27 -0.12 -12.47
N GLU A 348 19.37 0.91 -13.28
CA GLU A 348 20.56 1.73 -13.44
C GLU A 348 20.89 2.44 -12.12
N HIS A 349 22.18 2.52 -11.75
CA HIS A 349 22.73 3.26 -10.60
C HIS A 349 22.92 2.50 -9.27
N PHE A 350 23.73 1.43 -9.31
CA PHE A 350 24.22 0.75 -8.09
C PHE A 350 25.74 0.81 -8.01
N GLU A 351 26.32 2.00 -7.88
CA GLU A 351 27.75 2.16 -7.73
C GLU A 351 28.24 1.70 -6.35
N GLY A 352 29.28 0.88 -6.32
CA GLY A 352 29.93 0.45 -5.07
C GLY A 352 29.20 -0.65 -4.29
N THR A 353 28.06 -1.16 -4.80
CA THR A 353 27.30 -2.25 -4.16
C THR A 353 27.40 -3.52 -5.02
N GLN A 354 27.73 -4.65 -4.40
CA GLN A 354 27.69 -5.94 -5.12
C GLN A 354 26.22 -6.32 -5.38
N VAL A 355 25.86 -6.43 -6.67
CA VAL A 355 24.52 -6.85 -7.07
C VAL A 355 24.49 -8.36 -7.37
N VAL A 356 23.50 -9.06 -6.83
CA VAL A 356 23.31 -10.51 -7.03
C VAL A 356 21.91 -10.76 -7.58
N ALA A 357 21.81 -11.36 -8.77
CA ALA A 357 20.55 -11.84 -9.33
C ALA A 357 20.21 -13.20 -8.74
N ALA A 358 19.02 -13.35 -8.17
CA ALA A 358 18.56 -14.55 -7.46
C ALA A 358 17.11 -14.92 -7.77
N GLY A 359 16.65 -16.05 -7.26
CA GLY A 359 15.31 -16.58 -7.45
C GLY A 359 15.22 -17.54 -8.64
N GLU A 360 14.04 -18.11 -8.87
CA GLU A 360 13.75 -19.05 -9.96
C GLU A 360 14.06 -18.45 -11.34
N ARG A 361 13.91 -17.13 -11.49
CA ARG A 361 14.10 -16.39 -12.73
C ARG A 361 15.36 -15.51 -12.70
N ALA A 362 16.37 -15.93 -11.94
CA ALA A 362 17.64 -15.22 -11.82
C ALA A 362 18.31 -14.96 -13.18
N THR A 363 18.19 -15.89 -14.15
CA THR A 363 18.77 -15.73 -15.50
C THR A 363 18.07 -14.62 -16.29
N ASP A 364 16.73 -14.53 -16.25
CA ASP A 364 15.99 -13.46 -16.92
C ASP A 364 16.35 -12.09 -16.32
N LEU A 365 16.45 -12.03 -15.00
CA LEU A 365 16.90 -10.83 -14.30
C LEU A 365 18.34 -10.46 -14.66
N ALA A 366 19.25 -11.44 -14.74
CA ALA A 366 20.66 -11.20 -15.13
C ALA A 366 20.76 -10.59 -16.54
N VAL A 367 19.93 -11.05 -17.48
CA VAL A 367 19.85 -10.44 -18.83
C VAL A 367 19.42 -8.97 -18.70
N ARG A 368 18.37 -8.67 -17.92
CA ARG A 368 17.91 -7.29 -17.75
C ARG A 368 18.95 -6.39 -17.07
N LEU A 369 19.67 -6.90 -16.07
CA LEU A 369 20.76 -6.17 -15.39
C LEU A 369 21.93 -5.89 -16.35
N THR A 370 22.28 -6.87 -17.20
CA THR A 370 23.29 -6.68 -18.26
C THR A 370 22.90 -5.53 -19.20
N TYR A 371 21.66 -5.47 -19.66
CA TYR A 371 21.17 -4.37 -20.51
C TYR A 371 21.09 -3.03 -19.76
N ALA A 372 20.96 -3.04 -18.44
CA ALA A 372 21.03 -1.84 -17.60
C ALA A 372 22.48 -1.37 -17.34
N GLY A 373 23.49 -2.14 -17.78
CA GLY A 373 24.89 -1.84 -17.52
C GLY A 373 25.31 -2.09 -16.06
N VAL A 374 24.55 -2.89 -15.31
CA VAL A 374 24.82 -3.22 -13.91
C VAL A 374 25.72 -4.43 -13.81
N GLU A 375 26.90 -4.27 -13.22
CA GLU A 375 27.76 -5.41 -12.86
C GLU A 375 27.07 -6.28 -11.81
N HIS A 376 26.99 -7.58 -12.05
CA HIS A 376 26.29 -8.50 -11.17
C HIS A 376 26.84 -9.91 -11.23
N ILE A 377 26.54 -10.70 -10.20
CA ILE A 377 26.69 -12.16 -10.23
C ILE A 377 25.31 -12.83 -10.15
N THR A 378 25.23 -14.09 -10.56
CA THR A 378 23.99 -14.85 -10.53
C THR A 378 24.12 -16.02 -9.57
N VAL A 379 23.26 -16.04 -8.53
CA VAL A 379 23.17 -17.10 -7.53
C VAL A 379 21.69 -17.41 -7.33
N ALA A 380 21.24 -18.57 -7.79
CA ALA A 380 19.81 -18.89 -7.85
C ALA A 380 19.12 -18.93 -6.46
N ASP A 381 19.76 -19.53 -5.47
CA ASP A 381 19.22 -19.60 -4.12
C ASP A 381 19.39 -18.24 -3.41
N PRO A 382 18.31 -17.63 -2.88
CA PRO A 382 18.39 -16.32 -2.22
C PRO A 382 19.22 -16.32 -0.93
N LEU A 383 19.30 -17.41 -0.16
CA LEU A 383 20.14 -17.50 1.05
C LEU A 383 21.62 -17.54 0.67
N ASP A 384 21.97 -18.36 -0.33
CA ASP A 384 23.32 -18.41 -0.88
C ASP A 384 23.73 -17.08 -1.52
N ALA A 385 22.76 -16.39 -2.17
CA ALA A 385 22.97 -15.06 -2.70
C ALA A 385 23.33 -14.04 -1.60
N ILE A 386 22.60 -14.06 -0.48
CA ILE A 386 22.93 -13.23 0.69
C ILE A 386 24.32 -13.59 1.23
N ALA A 387 24.63 -14.89 1.37
CA ALA A 387 25.92 -15.37 1.86
C ALA A 387 27.09 -15.00 0.92
N SER A 388 26.85 -14.81 -0.37
CA SER A 388 27.86 -14.39 -1.35
C SER A 388 28.21 -12.90 -1.26
N CYS A 389 27.37 -12.08 -0.63
CA CYS A 389 27.62 -10.65 -0.45
C CYS A 389 28.76 -10.40 0.58
N PRO A 390 29.49 -9.27 0.49
CA PRO A 390 30.45 -8.89 1.52
C PRO A 390 29.80 -8.74 2.90
N PRO A 391 30.56 -8.93 4.00
CA PRO A 391 30.07 -8.63 5.35
C PRO A 391 29.54 -7.19 5.47
N GLY A 392 28.48 -7.01 6.24
CA GLY A 392 27.87 -5.69 6.43
C GLY A 392 26.36 -5.71 6.24
N ARG A 393 25.85 -4.63 5.64
CA ARG A 393 24.43 -4.49 5.36
C ARG A 393 24.10 -5.01 3.96
N VAL A 394 23.15 -5.93 3.90
CA VAL A 394 22.62 -6.49 2.66
C VAL A 394 21.16 -6.10 2.49
N GLU A 395 20.83 -5.56 1.35
CA GLU A 395 19.45 -5.27 0.94
C GLU A 395 18.94 -6.43 0.08
N VAL A 396 17.72 -6.88 0.31
CA VAL A 396 17.06 -7.91 -0.50
C VAL A 396 15.76 -7.35 -1.04
N LEU A 397 15.67 -7.22 -2.36
CA LEU A 397 14.43 -6.89 -3.05
C LEU A 397 13.87 -8.16 -3.68
N ALA A 398 12.63 -8.50 -3.36
CA ALA A 398 12.03 -9.73 -3.84
C ALA A 398 10.57 -9.50 -4.29
N ASN A 399 10.13 -10.26 -5.32
CA ASN A 399 8.72 -10.34 -5.63
C ASN A 399 7.99 -11.24 -4.62
N TYR A 400 6.68 -11.39 -4.75
CA TYR A 400 5.85 -11.94 -3.68
C TYR A 400 6.25 -13.37 -3.28
N THR A 401 6.43 -14.28 -4.22
CA THR A 401 6.75 -15.68 -3.89
C THR A 401 8.20 -15.83 -3.46
N ALA A 402 9.14 -15.09 -4.06
CA ALA A 402 10.54 -15.10 -3.62
C ALA A 402 10.68 -14.57 -2.18
N PHE A 403 9.95 -13.49 -1.84
CA PHE A 403 9.91 -12.93 -0.48
C PHE A 403 9.29 -13.92 0.53
N ARG A 404 8.16 -14.55 0.15
CA ARG A 404 7.46 -15.55 0.97
C ARG A 404 8.35 -16.75 1.25
N ASP A 405 8.98 -17.29 0.21
CA ASP A 405 9.78 -18.50 0.31
C ASP A 405 11.05 -18.24 1.12
N LEU A 406 11.75 -17.13 0.89
CA LEU A 406 12.90 -16.72 1.70
C LEU A 406 12.52 -16.53 3.19
N ASN A 407 11.37 -15.92 3.49
CA ASN A 407 10.90 -15.80 4.89
C ASN A 407 10.66 -17.16 5.53
N ARG A 408 10.03 -18.09 4.80
CA ARG A 408 9.80 -19.45 5.30
C ARG A 408 11.13 -20.17 5.59
N ASP A 409 12.10 -20.05 4.70
CA ASP A 409 13.39 -20.73 4.83
C ASP A 409 14.19 -20.15 6.02
N LEU A 410 14.13 -18.85 6.25
CA LEU A 410 14.67 -18.19 7.45
C LEU A 410 13.99 -18.63 8.75
N GLU A 411 12.69 -18.89 8.73
CA GLU A 411 11.92 -19.36 9.91
C GLU A 411 12.17 -20.84 10.22
N THR A 412 12.44 -21.65 9.21
CA THR A 412 12.71 -23.09 9.38
C THR A 412 14.16 -23.41 9.71
N GLY A 413 15.04 -22.41 9.75
CA GLY A 413 16.45 -22.59 10.06
C GLY A 413 17.25 -23.23 8.92
N ALA A 414 16.76 -23.17 7.68
CA ALA A 414 17.46 -23.68 6.50
C ALA A 414 18.73 -22.88 6.15
N GLY A 415 19.04 -21.84 6.91
CA GLY A 415 20.22 -20.96 6.76
C GLY A 415 21.16 -20.99 7.98
N ALA A 416 21.14 -22.03 8.82
CA ALA A 416 22.04 -22.19 9.97
C ALA A 416 23.10 -23.26 9.72
#